data_d8a923f83c968439fff481d6d7ad8a2d
#
_entry.id   d8a923f83c968439fff481d6d7ad8a2d
#
_cell.length_a   1.000
_cell.length_b   1.000
_cell.length_c   1.000
_cell.angle_alpha   90.00
_cell.angle_beta   90.00
_cell.angle_gamma   90.00
#
_symmetry.space_group_name_H-M   'P 1'
#
loop_
_entity.id
_entity.type
_entity.pdbx_description
1 polymer ?
#
loop_
_entity_poly.entity_id
_entity_poly.type
_entity_poly.pdbx_seq_one_letter_code
_entity_poly.pdbx_strand_id
1 'polypeptide(L)'
;MKTINDFNFNNKKAIIRVDFNVPLNDQFQVSDDNRIVAAKPTIDKIVNEGGVAILMSHLGRPKNGPEDKFSLQHIVSKVEEVLGKKVTFIKDSVGEEVEKVVAAAQPGDVILLENLRFYKEEEKGDEAFAEQLSKLGDVYVNDAFGTAHRAHASTTIVAKFFPNNKCFGF
;
A
#
# COMPACT_ATOMS: atom_id res chain seq x y z
N MET A 1 -3.71 3.47 20.46
CA MET A 1 -2.85 3.17 19.30
C MET A 1 -2.06 4.39 18.91
N LYS A 2 -0.83 4.21 18.44
CA LYS A 2 0.03 5.29 18.01
C LYS A 2 -0.47 5.93 16.72
N THR A 3 -0.17 7.21 16.54
CA THR A 3 -0.44 7.93 15.29
C THR A 3 0.85 8.07 14.51
N ILE A 4 0.74 8.49 13.26
CA ILE A 4 1.89 8.67 12.39
C ILE A 4 2.89 9.69 12.97
N ASN A 5 2.42 10.62 13.81
CA ASN A 5 3.30 11.61 14.44
C ASN A 5 4.16 11.04 15.57
N ASP A 6 3.87 9.82 16.02
CA ASP A 6 4.65 9.16 17.07
C ASP A 6 5.88 8.44 16.54
N PHE A 7 6.11 8.48 15.22
CA PHE A 7 7.20 7.77 14.56
C PHE A 7 8.12 8.72 13.81
N ASN A 8 9.40 8.35 13.76
CA ASN A 8 10.37 8.94 12.86
C ASN A 8 10.68 7.89 11.79
N PHE A 9 10.42 8.22 10.54
CA PHE A 9 10.56 7.28 9.42
C PHE A 9 11.93 7.28 8.75
N ASN A 10 12.89 8.02 9.30
CA ASN A 10 14.23 8.08 8.72
C ASN A 10 14.86 6.68 8.63
N ASN A 11 15.25 6.31 7.42
CA ASN A 11 15.81 4.99 7.10
C ASN A 11 14.87 3.81 7.41
N LYS A 12 13.56 4.07 7.44
CA LYS A 12 12.55 3.05 7.67
C LYS A 12 11.80 2.75 6.38
N LYS A 13 11.39 1.49 6.22
CA LYS A 13 10.48 1.09 5.16
C LYS A 13 9.10 0.94 5.78
N ALA A 14 8.16 1.76 5.32
CA ALA A 14 6.80 1.74 5.83
C ALA A 14 5.89 1.07 4.82
N ILE A 15 5.22 -0.03 5.23
CA ILE A 15 4.13 -0.58 4.42
C ILE A 15 2.85 0.14 4.82
N ILE A 16 2.17 0.71 3.82
CA ILE A 16 1.03 1.58 4.05
C ILE A 16 -0.19 1.00 3.35
N ARG A 17 -1.21 0.65 4.12
CA ARG A 17 -2.49 0.25 3.55
C ARG A 17 -3.27 1.52 3.23
N VAL A 18 -3.33 1.84 1.94
CA VAL A 18 -4.09 3.00 1.45
C VAL A 18 -5.39 2.53 0.81
N ASP A 19 -6.31 3.47 0.61
CA ASP A 19 -7.54 3.21 -0.14
C ASP A 19 -7.41 3.84 -1.52
N PHE A 20 -6.88 3.07 -2.47
CA PHE A 20 -6.78 3.48 -3.87
C PHE A 20 -7.81 2.76 -4.75
N ASN A 21 -8.92 2.36 -4.14
CA ASN A 21 -10.06 1.81 -4.88
C ASN A 21 -10.82 2.96 -5.53
N VAL A 22 -10.26 3.49 -6.61
CA VAL A 22 -10.77 4.66 -7.32
C VAL A 22 -11.49 4.26 -8.60
N PRO A 23 -12.47 5.07 -9.06
CA PRO A 23 -13.17 4.75 -10.30
C PRO A 23 -12.29 5.02 -11.52
N LEU A 24 -12.39 4.13 -12.51
CA LEU A 24 -11.72 4.27 -13.79
C LEU A 24 -12.76 4.47 -14.88
N ASN A 25 -12.42 5.28 -15.89
CA ASN A 25 -13.28 5.45 -17.06
C ASN A 25 -13.03 4.32 -18.08
N ASP A 26 -13.67 4.40 -19.26
CA ASP A 26 -13.55 3.36 -20.28
C ASP A 26 -12.13 3.23 -20.88
N GLN A 27 -11.29 4.25 -20.70
CA GLN A 27 -9.91 4.22 -21.11
C GLN A 27 -8.95 3.86 -19.95
N PHE A 28 -9.49 3.34 -18.85
CA PHE A 28 -8.73 2.99 -17.64
C PHE A 28 -8.00 4.17 -17.00
N GLN A 29 -8.55 5.37 -17.16
CA GLN A 29 -8.01 6.56 -16.49
C GLN A 29 -8.79 6.83 -15.22
N VAL A 30 -8.11 7.33 -14.19
CA VAL A 30 -8.74 7.70 -12.92
C VAL A 30 -9.70 8.87 -13.17
N SER A 31 -10.98 8.67 -12.87
CA SER A 31 -12.01 9.70 -13.04
C SER A 31 -12.28 10.51 -11.78
N ASP A 32 -11.84 10.02 -10.60
CA ASP A 32 -11.95 10.72 -9.32
C ASP A 32 -10.73 10.33 -8.48
N ASP A 33 -9.88 11.29 -8.18
CA ASP A 33 -8.63 11.05 -7.45
C ASP A 33 -8.68 11.43 -5.98
N ASN A 34 -9.85 11.72 -5.42
CA ASN A 34 -10.00 12.19 -4.04
C ASN A 34 -9.31 11.27 -3.02
N ARG A 35 -9.39 9.95 -3.20
CA ARG A 35 -8.77 8.99 -2.29
C ARG A 35 -7.25 9.01 -2.37
N ILE A 36 -6.72 9.24 -3.56
CA ILE A 36 -5.27 9.36 -3.76
C ILE A 36 -4.77 10.64 -3.10
N VAL A 37 -5.49 11.75 -3.32
CA VAL A 37 -5.16 13.03 -2.70
C VAL A 37 -5.21 12.91 -1.17
N ALA A 38 -6.18 12.18 -0.63
CA ALA A 38 -6.32 11.98 0.81
C ALA A 38 -5.13 11.22 1.44
N ALA A 39 -4.46 10.38 0.68
CA ALA A 39 -3.31 9.62 1.16
C ALA A 39 -2.00 10.42 1.10
N LYS A 40 -1.97 11.52 0.35
CA LYS A 40 -0.75 12.30 0.15
C LYS A 40 -0.09 12.77 1.45
N PRO A 41 -0.81 13.32 2.44
CA PRO A 41 -0.15 13.78 3.68
C PRO A 41 0.62 12.67 4.40
N THR A 42 0.07 11.47 4.48
CA THR A 42 0.74 10.33 5.10
C THR A 42 1.99 9.94 4.33
N ILE A 43 1.87 9.84 3.00
CA ILE A 43 3.00 9.45 2.14
C ILE A 43 4.10 10.50 2.21
N ASP A 44 3.74 11.79 2.10
CA ASP A 44 4.70 12.88 2.13
C ASP A 44 5.49 12.91 3.44
N LYS A 45 4.82 12.70 4.57
CA LYS A 45 5.51 12.67 5.85
C LYS A 45 6.60 11.60 5.87
N ILE A 46 6.27 10.41 5.41
CA ILE A 46 7.20 9.28 5.41
C ILE A 46 8.41 9.56 4.51
N VAL A 47 8.16 9.97 3.28
CA VAL A 47 9.26 10.20 2.33
C VAL A 47 10.08 11.42 2.66
N ASN A 48 9.46 12.48 3.20
CA ASN A 48 10.18 13.70 3.59
C ASN A 48 11.08 13.46 4.80
N GLU A 49 10.79 12.45 5.61
CA GLU A 49 11.65 12.08 6.74
C GLU A 49 12.75 11.09 6.33
N GLY A 50 12.85 10.75 5.07
CA GLY A 50 13.86 9.82 4.58
C GLY A 50 13.44 8.36 4.61
N GLY A 51 12.14 8.10 4.70
CA GLY A 51 11.59 6.74 4.64
C GLY A 51 11.28 6.30 3.22
N VAL A 52 10.98 5.02 3.07
CA VAL A 52 10.46 4.43 1.84
C VAL A 52 8.97 4.14 2.07
N ALA A 53 8.12 4.61 1.16
CA ALA A 53 6.69 4.35 1.22
C ALA A 53 6.33 3.18 0.30
N ILE A 54 5.85 2.09 0.88
CA ILE A 54 5.42 0.90 0.12
C ILE A 54 3.90 0.85 0.24
N LEU A 55 3.23 1.21 -0.86
CA LEU A 55 1.78 1.37 -0.89
C LEU A 55 1.12 0.06 -1.30
N MET A 56 0.10 -0.34 -0.55
CA MET A 56 -0.70 -1.51 -0.89
C MET A 56 -2.18 -1.18 -0.79
N SER A 57 -2.95 -1.66 -1.76
CA SER A 57 -4.38 -1.40 -1.87
C SER A 57 -5.07 -2.48 -2.68
N HIS A 58 -6.39 -2.48 -2.63
CA HIS A 58 -7.19 -3.23 -3.59
C HIS A 58 -7.83 -2.26 -4.59
N LEU A 59 -8.29 -2.80 -5.71
CA LEU A 59 -9.03 -2.07 -6.75
C LEU A 59 -10.14 -2.98 -7.26
N GLY A 60 -11.38 -2.53 -7.16
CA GLY A 60 -12.53 -3.30 -7.63
C GLY A 60 -12.72 -4.62 -6.89
N ARG A 61 -13.35 -5.56 -7.55
CA ARG A 61 -13.66 -6.88 -6.99
C ARG A 61 -13.28 -8.00 -7.97
N PRO A 62 -11.99 -8.27 -8.16
CA PRO A 62 -11.57 -9.37 -9.02
C PRO A 62 -12.04 -10.70 -8.43
N LYS A 63 -12.46 -11.63 -9.28
CA LYS A 63 -13.04 -12.92 -8.85
C LYS A 63 -12.12 -14.10 -9.16
N ASN A 64 -11.28 -13.97 -10.16
CA ASN A 64 -10.51 -15.08 -10.70
C ASN A 64 -8.99 -14.82 -10.69
N GLY A 65 -8.51 -14.19 -9.63
CA GLY A 65 -7.08 -13.84 -9.55
C GLY A 65 -6.76 -12.62 -10.39
N PRO A 66 -5.56 -12.54 -10.97
CA PRO A 66 -5.15 -11.37 -11.75
C PRO A 66 -6.05 -11.15 -12.97
N GLU A 67 -6.56 -9.91 -13.08
CA GLU A 67 -7.39 -9.46 -14.22
C GLU A 67 -6.91 -8.07 -14.59
N ASP A 68 -6.54 -7.86 -15.86
CA ASP A 68 -5.96 -6.59 -16.30
C ASP A 68 -6.80 -5.36 -15.93
N LYS A 69 -8.11 -5.46 -16.06
CA LYS A 69 -9.01 -4.32 -15.75
C LYS A 69 -8.96 -3.89 -14.28
N PHE A 70 -8.47 -4.74 -13.39
CA PHE A 70 -8.33 -4.46 -11.96
C PHE A 70 -6.89 -4.24 -11.54
N SER A 71 -5.96 -4.12 -12.49
CA SER A 71 -4.56 -3.86 -12.16
C SER A 71 -4.37 -2.43 -11.66
N LEU A 72 -3.64 -2.29 -10.57
CA LEU A 72 -3.26 -0.97 -10.06
C LEU A 72 -2.27 -0.25 -10.98
N GLN A 73 -1.73 -0.94 -11.98
CA GLN A 73 -0.90 -0.31 -13.00
C GLN A 73 -1.59 0.90 -13.64
N HIS A 74 -2.92 0.83 -13.79
CA HIS A 74 -3.69 1.88 -14.44
C HIS A 74 -3.70 3.21 -13.66
N ILE A 75 -3.45 3.17 -12.36
CA ILE A 75 -3.51 4.39 -11.54
C ILE A 75 -2.13 5.02 -11.30
N VAL A 76 -1.05 4.36 -11.72
CA VAL A 76 0.33 4.81 -11.42
C VAL A 76 0.56 6.26 -11.84
N SER A 77 0.18 6.61 -13.07
CA SER A 77 0.41 7.97 -13.57
C SER A 77 -0.34 9.03 -12.75
N LYS A 78 -1.54 8.71 -12.29
CA LYS A 78 -2.30 9.64 -11.43
C LYS A 78 -1.67 9.76 -10.05
N VAL A 79 -1.18 8.67 -9.49
CA VAL A 79 -0.48 8.71 -8.20
C VAL A 79 0.78 9.57 -8.32
N GLU A 80 1.53 9.39 -9.41
CA GLU A 80 2.72 10.22 -9.67
C GLU A 80 2.37 11.70 -9.79
N GLU A 81 1.28 12.01 -10.48
CA GLU A 81 0.80 13.38 -10.65
C GLU A 81 0.45 14.01 -9.29
N VAL A 82 -0.31 13.29 -8.46
CA VAL A 82 -0.72 13.78 -7.16
C VAL A 82 0.46 13.97 -6.22
N LEU A 83 1.37 13.00 -6.18
CA LEU A 83 2.53 13.05 -5.28
C LEU A 83 3.64 13.96 -5.79
N GLY A 84 3.66 14.26 -7.07
CA GLY A 84 4.72 15.06 -7.68
C GLY A 84 6.05 14.33 -7.71
N LYS A 85 6.05 13.00 -7.78
CA LYS A 85 7.27 12.21 -7.84
C LYS A 85 7.03 10.86 -8.50
N LYS A 86 8.13 10.21 -8.88
CA LYS A 86 8.06 8.92 -9.55
C LYS A 86 7.61 7.81 -8.59
N VAL A 87 6.83 6.87 -9.11
CA VAL A 87 6.36 5.71 -8.36
C VAL A 87 6.81 4.44 -9.07
N THR A 88 7.46 3.55 -8.33
CA THR A 88 7.86 2.24 -8.86
C THR A 88 6.69 1.28 -8.65
N PHE A 89 6.16 0.75 -9.76
CA PHE A 89 5.09 -0.25 -9.69
C PHE A 89 5.67 -1.66 -9.75
N ILE A 90 5.23 -2.54 -8.85
CA ILE A 90 5.61 -3.95 -8.87
C ILE A 90 4.37 -4.77 -9.21
N LYS A 91 4.46 -5.63 -10.22
CA LYS A 91 3.32 -6.40 -10.72
C LYS A 91 3.00 -7.61 -9.86
N ASP A 92 3.19 -7.51 -8.57
CA ASP A 92 2.83 -8.52 -7.57
C ASP A 92 2.76 -7.85 -6.19
N SER A 93 2.21 -8.54 -5.22
CA SER A 93 2.11 -8.05 -3.84
C SER A 93 3.09 -8.71 -2.89
N VAL A 94 3.48 -9.94 -3.16
CA VAL A 94 4.40 -10.71 -2.31
C VAL A 94 5.30 -11.58 -3.17
N GLY A 95 6.34 -12.13 -2.58
CA GLY A 95 7.23 -13.06 -3.23
C GLY A 95 8.63 -12.50 -3.39
N GLU A 96 9.51 -13.33 -3.92
CA GLU A 96 10.94 -13.04 -4.03
C GLU A 96 11.23 -11.79 -4.85
N GLU A 97 10.53 -11.61 -5.97
CA GLU A 97 10.72 -10.44 -6.84
C GLU A 97 10.35 -9.15 -6.11
N VAL A 98 9.23 -9.17 -5.38
CA VAL A 98 8.78 -8.00 -4.60
C VAL A 98 9.80 -7.68 -3.52
N GLU A 99 10.26 -8.70 -2.79
CA GLU A 99 11.23 -8.53 -1.70
C GLU A 99 12.53 -7.93 -2.21
N LYS A 100 12.95 -8.36 -3.40
CA LYS A 100 14.18 -7.88 -4.03
C LYS A 100 14.10 -6.40 -4.40
N VAL A 101 13.01 -5.98 -5.02
CA VAL A 101 12.81 -4.57 -5.39
C VAL A 101 12.72 -3.69 -4.15
N VAL A 102 11.98 -4.14 -3.12
CA VAL A 102 11.84 -3.40 -1.87
C VAL A 102 13.19 -3.27 -1.15
N ALA A 103 13.99 -4.34 -1.15
CA ALA A 103 15.32 -4.31 -0.51
C ALA A 103 16.26 -3.29 -1.16
N ALA A 104 16.10 -3.06 -2.48
CA ALA A 104 16.94 -2.12 -3.23
C ALA A 104 16.46 -0.67 -3.15
N ALA A 105 15.31 -0.41 -2.53
CA ALA A 105 14.73 0.92 -2.46
C ALA A 105 15.59 1.88 -1.62
N GLN A 106 15.59 3.14 -2.03
CA GLN A 106 16.37 4.20 -1.38
C GLN A 106 15.45 5.16 -0.61
N PRO A 107 15.97 5.87 0.41
CA PRO A 107 15.17 6.85 1.15
C PRO A 107 14.46 7.82 0.21
N GLY A 108 13.16 8.02 0.45
CA GLY A 108 12.33 8.88 -0.37
C GLY A 108 11.62 8.18 -1.53
N ASP A 109 11.91 6.92 -1.77
CA ASP A 109 11.25 6.16 -2.84
C ASP A 109 9.81 5.83 -2.46
N VAL A 110 8.96 5.78 -3.51
CA VAL A 110 7.57 5.33 -3.39
C VAL A 110 7.38 4.11 -4.29
N ILE A 111 6.88 3.05 -3.69
CA ILE A 111 6.60 1.79 -4.39
C ILE A 111 5.10 1.50 -4.27
N LEU A 112 4.48 1.07 -5.36
CA LEU A 112 3.09 0.62 -5.37
C LEU A 112 3.05 -0.85 -5.74
N LEU A 113 2.46 -1.67 -4.87
CA LEU A 113 2.27 -3.09 -5.12
C LEU A 113 1.01 -3.32 -5.97
N GLU A 114 0.91 -4.48 -6.59
CA GLU A 114 -0.26 -4.85 -7.38
C GLU A 114 -1.46 -5.12 -6.46
N ASN A 115 -2.65 -5.13 -7.04
CA ASN A 115 -3.93 -5.31 -6.36
C ASN A 115 -3.90 -6.48 -5.38
N LEU A 116 -4.08 -6.18 -4.10
CA LEU A 116 -4.08 -7.19 -3.03
C LEU A 116 -5.12 -8.28 -3.24
N ARG A 117 -6.27 -7.93 -3.85
CA ARG A 117 -7.36 -8.87 -4.07
C ARG A 117 -7.14 -9.82 -5.24
N PHE A 118 -6.00 -9.74 -5.90
CA PHE A 118 -5.59 -10.81 -6.81
C PHE A 118 -5.26 -12.09 -6.04
N TYR A 119 -5.06 -11.96 -4.73
CA TYR A 119 -4.88 -13.09 -3.81
C TYR A 119 -6.15 -13.30 -3.01
N LYS A 120 -6.71 -14.52 -3.05
CA LYS A 120 -7.88 -14.89 -2.25
C LYS A 120 -7.60 -14.74 -0.75
N GLU A 121 -6.36 -14.92 -0.38
CA GLU A 121 -5.87 -14.83 0.99
C GLU A 121 -6.10 -13.47 1.62
N GLU A 122 -6.19 -12.41 0.82
CA GLU A 122 -6.40 -11.07 1.36
C GLU A 122 -7.73 -10.97 2.12
N GLU A 123 -8.83 -11.32 1.47
CA GLU A 123 -10.15 -11.21 2.10
C GLU A 123 -10.39 -12.29 3.15
N LYS A 124 -9.69 -13.40 3.07
CA LYS A 124 -9.77 -14.49 4.06
C LYS A 124 -9.00 -14.18 5.33
N GLY A 125 -8.20 -13.12 5.35
CA GLY A 125 -7.37 -12.80 6.50
C GLY A 125 -6.31 -13.86 6.75
N ASP A 126 -5.73 -14.41 5.68
CA ASP A 126 -4.74 -15.48 5.79
C ASP A 126 -3.45 -15.01 6.47
N GLU A 127 -3.03 -15.73 7.50
CA GLU A 127 -1.85 -15.35 8.27
C GLU A 127 -0.54 -15.47 7.47
N ALA A 128 -0.41 -16.50 6.65
CA ALA A 128 0.81 -16.68 5.87
C ALA A 128 0.99 -15.57 4.84
N PHE A 129 -0.11 -15.12 4.22
CA PHE A 129 -0.08 -14.00 3.28
C PHE A 129 0.28 -12.70 4.02
N ALA A 130 -0.34 -12.47 5.18
CA ALA A 130 -0.03 -11.29 6.00
C ALA A 130 1.43 -11.28 6.43
N GLU A 131 1.99 -12.43 6.80
CA GLU A 131 3.40 -12.54 7.17
C GLU A 131 4.30 -12.16 5.99
N GLN A 132 3.97 -12.61 4.77
CA GLN A 132 4.73 -12.23 3.58
C GLN A 132 4.69 -10.72 3.35
N LEU A 133 3.52 -10.09 3.53
CA LEU A 133 3.42 -8.63 3.44
C LEU A 133 4.27 -7.95 4.52
N SER A 134 4.28 -8.51 5.73
CA SER A 134 5.02 -7.91 6.85
C SER A 134 6.53 -7.89 6.63
N LYS A 135 7.06 -8.80 5.82
CA LYS A 135 8.49 -8.85 5.51
C LYS A 135 8.97 -7.65 4.70
N LEU A 136 8.05 -6.91 4.10
CA LEU A 136 8.39 -5.80 3.21
C LEU A 136 8.76 -4.53 3.96
N GLY A 137 8.38 -4.40 5.22
CA GLY A 137 8.60 -3.13 5.93
C GLY A 137 8.98 -3.28 7.38
N ASP A 138 9.44 -2.16 7.93
CA ASP A 138 9.82 -2.02 9.34
C ASP A 138 8.66 -1.50 10.19
N VAL A 139 7.72 -0.78 9.54
CA VAL A 139 6.57 -0.14 10.19
C VAL A 139 5.33 -0.39 9.33
N TYR A 140 4.21 -0.64 9.99
CA TYR A 140 2.92 -0.75 9.31
C TYR A 140 2.08 0.50 9.58
N VAL A 141 1.52 1.09 8.52
CA VAL A 141 0.64 2.25 8.61
C VAL A 141 -0.70 1.91 7.99
N ASN A 142 -1.78 2.10 8.73
CA ASN A 142 -3.12 1.97 8.19
C ASN A 142 -3.67 3.37 7.88
N ASP A 143 -3.84 3.64 6.60
CA ASP A 143 -4.38 4.89 6.08
C ASP A 143 -5.67 4.65 5.29
N ALA A 144 -6.37 3.56 5.58
CA ALA A 144 -7.60 3.15 4.89
C ALA A 144 -8.71 2.91 5.93
N PHE A 145 -9.19 3.98 6.53
CA PHE A 145 -10.15 3.91 7.64
C PHE A 145 -11.43 3.14 7.32
N GLY A 146 -11.91 3.25 6.09
CA GLY A 146 -13.12 2.55 5.67
C GLY A 146 -13.02 1.03 5.73
N THR A 147 -11.80 0.48 5.76
CA THR A 147 -11.55 -0.97 5.83
C THR A 147 -10.87 -1.40 7.11
N ALA A 148 -10.55 -0.48 8.03
CA ALA A 148 -9.74 -0.75 9.20
C ALA A 148 -10.36 -1.80 10.15
N HIS A 149 -11.68 -1.93 10.15
CA HIS A 149 -12.41 -2.86 11.02
C HIS A 149 -12.61 -4.24 10.39
N ARG A 150 -12.25 -4.43 9.12
CA ARG A 150 -12.38 -5.72 8.45
C ARG A 150 -11.16 -6.60 8.70
N ALA A 151 -11.39 -7.89 8.92
CA ALA A 151 -10.32 -8.84 9.23
C ALA A 151 -9.57 -9.33 7.97
N HIS A 152 -9.24 -8.41 7.07
CA HIS A 152 -8.44 -8.73 5.89
C HIS A 152 -6.96 -8.82 6.25
N ALA A 153 -6.18 -9.54 5.42
CA ALA A 153 -4.76 -9.74 5.70
C ALA A 153 -4.00 -8.42 5.81
N SER A 154 -4.24 -7.49 4.88
CA SER A 154 -3.51 -6.21 4.82
C SER A 154 -3.99 -5.15 5.81
N THR A 155 -5.16 -5.33 6.42
CA THR A 155 -5.73 -4.32 7.33
C THR A 155 -5.62 -4.71 8.80
N THR A 156 -5.86 -5.96 9.12
CA THR A 156 -5.92 -6.42 10.51
C THR A 156 -4.84 -7.44 10.83
N ILE A 157 -4.73 -8.47 10.01
CA ILE A 157 -3.84 -9.59 10.34
C ILE A 157 -2.37 -9.18 10.28
N VAL A 158 -1.99 -8.37 9.28
CA VAL A 158 -0.61 -7.90 9.13
C VAL A 158 -0.14 -7.13 10.36
N ALA A 159 -1.04 -6.41 11.03
CA ALA A 159 -0.70 -5.62 12.21
C ALA A 159 -0.15 -6.47 13.36
N LYS A 160 -0.49 -7.75 13.42
CA LYS A 160 0.01 -8.67 14.44
C LYS A 160 1.53 -8.86 14.35
N PHE A 161 2.11 -8.66 13.17
CA PHE A 161 3.55 -8.80 12.96
C PHE A 161 4.32 -7.53 13.29
N PHE A 162 3.62 -6.47 13.72
CA PHE A 162 4.19 -5.18 14.11
C PHE A 162 3.66 -4.81 15.50
N PRO A 163 4.04 -5.52 16.56
CA PRO A 163 3.46 -5.29 17.89
C PRO A 163 3.70 -3.88 18.43
N ASN A 164 4.82 -3.24 18.06
CA ASN A 164 5.17 -1.90 18.52
C ASN A 164 5.33 -0.88 17.39
N ASN A 165 5.46 -1.34 16.15
CA ASN A 165 5.78 -0.48 15.01
C ASN A 165 4.59 -0.38 14.05
N LYS A 166 3.46 0.05 14.58
CA LYS A 166 2.25 0.26 13.77
C LYS A 166 1.55 1.53 14.21
N CYS A 167 0.88 2.18 13.27
CA CYS A 167 0.14 3.41 13.54
C CYS A 167 -0.95 3.63 12.50
N PHE A 168 -1.78 4.62 12.77
CA PHE A 168 -2.72 5.15 11.78
C PHE A 168 -2.08 6.32 11.04
N GLY A 169 -2.42 6.49 9.77
CA GLY A 169 -2.09 7.67 8.99
C GLY A 169 -2.94 8.88 9.41
N PHE A 170 -2.80 9.96 8.69
CA PHE A 170 -3.54 11.19 8.95
C PHE A 170 -5.04 11.06 8.72
#